data_afcbab7f8db824ca49f248f97899040e
#
_entry.id   afcbab7f8db824ca49f248f97899040e
#
_cell.length_a   1.000
_cell.length_b   1.000
_cell.length_c   1.000
_cell.angle_alpha   90.00
_cell.angle_beta   90.00
_cell.angle_gamma   90.00
#
_symmetry.space_group_name_H-M   'P 1'
#
loop_
_entity.id
_entity.type
_entity.pdbx_description
1 polymer ?
#
loop_
_entity_poly.entity_id
_entity_poly.type
_entity_poly.pdbx_seq_one_letter_code
_entity_poly.pdbx_strand_id
1 'polypeptide(L)'
;MNSHDDEFRDVLDKLELLTPTGVDAPRPAQQALAQFKQRLGQEMPHQPWYWRFSDMFKQRKYVFATAMVMFLLVLFAIPGVRAAASDFLGLFRVQKFAPISVSPQQLAMLEQIAEQGLVPGELTMDQEATEPQKVESLDAAAASAGFFPRSLTNLGQPENIMVMAGGTGRLTVNLANARAILEAAGIDPLLLPDSLDGQPVDATIYASVDQSWADGTMLMQTPSPQIDYPDDVDPTVLGEALLQILGLSPEEAHAMAQEIDWTSTLVVPVPQTAFTFSEVTVDGTSGMALTSIQDGQSGLVWQKDGVVYFLTAPGSTEDRLKLADALK
;
A
#
# COMPACT_ATOMS: atom_id res chain seq x y z
N MET A 1 -12.85 77.30 13.00
CA MET A 1 -12.56 76.77 11.65
C MET A 1 -11.08 76.46 11.69
N ASN A 2 -10.67 75.16 11.98
CA ASN A 2 -9.34 74.59 11.67
C ASN A 2 -9.03 73.30 12.43
N SER A 3 -10.05 72.70 13.11
CA SER A 3 -9.77 71.40 13.80
C SER A 3 -9.88 70.15 12.92
N HIS A 4 -10.62 70.26 11.78
CA HIS A 4 -10.78 69.13 10.85
C HIS A 4 -9.62 68.96 9.87
N ASP A 5 -8.94 70.04 9.53
CA ASP A 5 -7.82 69.98 8.60
C ASP A 5 -6.55 69.39 9.24
N ASP A 6 -6.40 69.56 10.56
CA ASP A 6 -5.25 68.97 11.28
C ASP A 6 -5.44 67.47 11.52
N GLU A 7 -6.67 66.99 11.77
CA GLU A 7 -6.95 65.54 11.87
C GLU A 7 -6.77 64.84 10.53
N PHE A 8 -7.13 65.53 9.41
CA PHE A 8 -6.95 64.93 8.09
C PHE A 8 -5.48 64.84 7.68
N ARG A 9 -4.66 65.82 8.12
CA ARG A 9 -3.20 65.75 7.87
C ARG A 9 -2.54 64.64 8.66
N ASP A 10 -2.92 64.42 9.96
CA ASP A 10 -2.38 63.37 10.78
C ASP A 10 -2.74 61.96 10.25
N VAL A 11 -3.90 61.82 9.61
CA VAL A 11 -4.31 60.56 8.94
C VAL A 11 -3.54 60.39 7.62
N LEU A 12 -3.26 61.44 6.86
CA LEU A 12 -2.49 61.34 5.63
C LEU A 12 -1.05 61.00 5.92
N ASP A 13 -0.42 61.57 6.96
CA ASP A 13 0.94 61.27 7.38
C ASP A 13 1.07 59.81 7.88
N LYS A 14 0.04 59.28 8.56
CA LYS A 14 0.00 57.89 8.96
C LYS A 14 -0.20 56.94 7.78
N LEU A 15 -0.94 57.33 6.75
CA LEU A 15 -1.12 56.57 5.52
C LEU A 15 0.15 56.55 4.65
N GLU A 16 0.94 57.62 4.69
CA GLU A 16 2.24 57.72 3.99
C GLU A 16 3.28 56.75 4.60
N LEU A 17 3.20 56.52 5.93
CA LEU A 17 4.03 55.53 6.62
C LEU A 17 3.63 54.09 6.28
N LEU A 18 2.43 53.85 5.73
CA LEU A 18 1.97 52.54 5.27
C LEU A 18 2.24 52.28 3.79
N THR A 19 2.76 53.27 3.04
CA THR A 19 3.16 53.05 1.66
C THR A 19 4.37 52.09 1.61
N PRO A 20 4.25 50.91 1.00
CA PRO A 20 5.35 49.94 0.95
C PRO A 20 6.52 50.58 0.23
N THR A 21 7.69 50.63 0.90
CA THR A 21 8.97 51.05 0.29
C THR A 21 9.40 50.00 -0.71
N GLY A 22 10.23 50.32 -1.67
CA GLY A 22 10.72 49.39 -2.71
C GLY A 22 11.37 48.11 -2.14
N VAL A 23 11.69 48.11 -0.82
CA VAL A 23 12.20 46.93 -0.08
C VAL A 23 11.08 45.99 0.32
N ASP A 24 9.87 46.51 0.53
CA ASP A 24 8.68 45.76 0.95
C ASP A 24 7.79 45.34 -0.23
N ALA A 25 8.12 45.78 -1.45
CA ALA A 25 7.38 45.41 -2.64
C ALA A 25 7.45 43.89 -2.87
N PRO A 26 6.31 43.19 -3.05
CA PRO A 26 6.34 41.77 -3.36
C PRO A 26 7.13 41.54 -4.64
N ARG A 27 8.08 40.62 -4.58
CA ARG A 27 8.95 40.27 -5.72
C ARG A 27 8.10 39.89 -6.93
N PRO A 28 8.52 40.27 -8.16
CA PRO A 28 7.79 39.84 -9.36
C PRO A 28 7.54 38.35 -9.37
N ALA A 29 6.33 37.92 -9.70
CA ALA A 29 5.90 36.51 -9.64
C ALA A 29 6.87 35.56 -10.37
N GLN A 30 7.51 36.02 -11.44
CA GLN A 30 8.54 35.26 -12.17
C GLN A 30 9.81 35.00 -11.35
N GLN A 31 10.26 35.96 -10.55
CA GLN A 31 11.44 35.81 -9.70
C GLN A 31 11.14 34.93 -8.47
N ALA A 32 9.94 35.08 -7.91
CA ALA A 32 9.46 34.20 -6.83
C ALA A 32 9.35 32.75 -7.32
N LEU A 33 8.80 32.53 -8.52
CA LEU A 33 8.70 31.19 -9.14
C LEU A 33 10.08 30.59 -9.46
N ALA A 34 11.04 31.43 -9.95
CA ALA A 34 12.39 30.96 -10.24
C ALA A 34 13.13 30.54 -8.96
N GLN A 35 13.03 31.30 -7.88
CA GLN A 35 13.63 30.96 -6.59
C GLN A 35 12.94 29.72 -5.96
N PHE A 36 11.63 29.60 -6.12
CA PHE A 36 10.88 28.42 -5.67
C PHE A 36 11.34 27.16 -6.44
N LYS A 37 11.46 27.24 -7.76
CA LYS A 37 12.01 26.15 -8.57
C LYS A 37 13.46 25.80 -8.23
N GLN A 38 14.28 26.79 -7.92
CA GLN A 38 15.69 26.58 -7.53
C GLN A 38 15.80 25.93 -6.15
N ARG A 39 14.92 26.26 -5.20
CA ARG A 39 14.84 25.59 -3.88
C ARG A 39 14.30 24.16 -4.00
N LEU A 40 13.30 23.94 -4.86
CA LEU A 40 12.79 22.60 -5.15
C LEU A 40 13.83 21.70 -5.83
N GLY A 41 14.77 22.28 -6.59
CA GLY A 41 15.86 21.52 -7.24
C GLY A 41 17.04 21.21 -6.32
N GLN A 42 17.16 21.84 -5.15
CA GLN A 42 18.32 21.68 -4.27
C GLN A 42 18.07 20.85 -2.99
N GLU A 43 16.83 20.53 -2.64
CA GLU A 43 16.51 19.93 -1.33
C GLU A 43 15.55 18.73 -1.36
N MET A 44 15.43 18.02 -2.45
CA MET A 44 14.81 16.71 -2.36
C MET A 44 15.85 15.63 -2.59
N PRO A 45 16.36 14.98 -1.53
CA PRO A 45 16.82 13.62 -1.72
C PRO A 45 15.64 12.88 -2.34
N HIS A 46 15.87 12.13 -3.42
CA HIS A 46 14.87 11.29 -4.06
C HIS A 46 14.39 10.25 -3.02
N GLN A 47 13.47 10.69 -2.16
CA GLN A 47 12.79 9.75 -1.27
C GLN A 47 11.88 8.93 -2.18
N PRO A 48 12.08 7.63 -2.22
CA PRO A 48 11.28 6.74 -3.02
C PRO A 48 9.80 6.89 -2.62
N TRP A 49 8.90 6.88 -3.59
CA TRP A 49 7.48 7.14 -3.44
C TRP A 49 6.79 6.29 -2.34
N TYR A 50 7.29 5.08 -2.08
CA TYR A 50 6.78 4.21 -1.00
C TYR A 50 7.14 4.74 0.41
N TRP A 51 8.17 5.59 0.57
CA TRP A 51 8.42 6.32 1.82
C TRP A 51 7.34 7.38 2.10
N ARG A 52 6.67 7.88 1.06
CA ARG A 52 5.48 8.72 1.22
C ARG A 52 4.30 7.93 1.77
N PHE A 53 4.17 6.64 1.43
CA PHE A 53 3.28 5.74 2.15
C PHE A 53 3.68 5.64 3.62
N SER A 54 4.97 5.48 3.96
CA SER A 54 5.43 5.39 5.34
C SER A 54 5.22 6.68 6.13
N ASP A 55 5.35 7.87 5.53
CA ASP A 55 5.14 9.15 6.20
C ASP A 55 3.65 9.50 6.35
N MET A 56 2.81 9.11 5.41
CA MET A 56 1.35 9.20 5.54
C MET A 56 0.86 8.29 6.69
N PHE A 57 1.55 7.19 6.93
CA PHE A 57 1.27 6.25 8.01
C PHE A 57 1.81 6.69 9.38
N LYS A 58 2.90 7.45 9.46
CA LYS A 58 3.47 7.91 10.75
C LYS A 58 2.59 8.92 11.51
N GLN A 59 1.70 9.62 10.83
CA GLN A 59 0.86 10.64 11.48
C GLN A 59 -0.43 10.11 12.09
N ARG A 60 -0.86 8.88 11.79
CA ARG A 60 -2.11 8.31 12.32
C ARG A 60 -1.93 6.85 12.72
N LYS A 61 -1.60 6.60 13.98
CA LYS A 61 -1.43 5.24 14.54
C LYS A 61 -2.64 4.32 14.32
N TYR A 62 -3.84 4.87 14.14
CA TYR A 62 -5.08 4.13 13.90
C TYR A 62 -5.30 3.79 12.42
N VAL A 63 -4.80 4.59 11.50
CA VAL A 63 -4.85 4.31 10.05
C VAL A 63 -3.98 3.09 9.70
N PHE A 64 -2.89 2.86 10.44
CA PHE A 64 -2.08 1.66 10.29
C PHE A 64 -2.84 0.39 10.69
N ALA A 65 -3.50 0.41 11.83
CA ALA A 65 -4.30 -0.73 12.27
C ALA A 65 -5.42 -1.02 11.28
N THR A 66 -6.05 0.02 10.72
CA THR A 66 -7.18 -0.14 9.81
C THR A 66 -6.75 -0.47 8.39
N ALA A 67 -5.65 0.13 7.88
CA ALA A 67 -5.06 -0.29 6.60
C ALA A 67 -4.49 -1.70 6.69
N MET A 68 -3.93 -2.10 7.82
CA MET A 68 -3.47 -3.47 8.08
C MET A 68 -4.66 -4.42 8.20
N VAL A 69 -5.72 -4.03 8.88
CA VAL A 69 -6.97 -4.79 8.96
C VAL A 69 -7.66 -4.85 7.59
N MET A 70 -7.65 -3.77 6.80
CA MET A 70 -8.15 -3.77 5.44
C MET A 70 -7.27 -4.59 4.49
N PHE A 71 -5.95 -4.49 4.62
CA PHE A 71 -5.01 -5.35 3.90
C PHE A 71 -5.19 -6.81 4.33
N LEU A 72 -5.43 -7.08 5.61
CA LEU A 72 -5.81 -8.39 6.11
C LEU A 72 -7.20 -8.80 5.58
N LEU A 73 -8.23 -7.95 5.58
CA LEU A 73 -9.52 -8.25 4.94
C LEU A 73 -9.36 -8.57 3.44
N VAL A 74 -8.46 -7.90 2.74
CA VAL A 74 -8.09 -8.22 1.36
C VAL A 74 -7.34 -9.56 1.27
N LEU A 75 -6.51 -9.89 2.25
CA LEU A 75 -5.93 -11.22 2.41
C LEU A 75 -6.95 -12.27 2.88
N PHE A 76 -8.10 -11.84 3.48
CA PHE A 76 -9.11 -12.68 4.10
C PHE A 76 -9.98 -13.51 3.16
N ALA A 77 -9.89 -13.34 1.88
CA ALA A 77 -10.82 -13.96 0.95
C ALA A 77 -10.38 -15.37 0.49
N ILE A 78 -9.79 -16.23 1.35
CA ILE A 78 -9.29 -17.52 0.83
C ILE A 78 -9.52 -18.72 1.75
N PRO A 79 -10.21 -19.77 1.32
CA PRO A 79 -10.33 -21.05 2.02
C PRO A 79 -9.59 -22.23 1.46
N GLY A 80 -9.44 -23.19 2.32
CA GLY A 80 -8.77 -24.43 2.08
C GLY A 80 -9.49 -25.38 1.13
N VAL A 81 -8.73 -26.00 0.22
CA VAL A 81 -9.15 -27.18 -0.51
C VAL A 81 -8.85 -28.42 0.35
N ARG A 82 -9.89 -29.03 0.88
CA ARG A 82 -9.82 -30.40 1.41
C ARG A 82 -10.06 -31.40 0.29
N ALA A 83 -9.01 -31.98 -0.26
CA ALA A 83 -9.04 -33.36 -0.76
C ALA A 83 -7.62 -33.89 -0.96
N ALA A 84 -7.25 -34.84 -0.12
CA ALA A 84 -6.22 -35.86 -0.34
C ALA A 84 -4.79 -35.39 -0.63
N ALA A 85 -4.14 -34.76 0.34
CA ALA A 85 -2.73 -34.92 0.65
C ALA A 85 -2.46 -34.21 1.98
N SER A 86 -2.90 -34.81 3.05
CA SER A 86 -2.58 -34.40 4.41
C SER A 86 -1.07 -34.30 4.54
N ASP A 87 -0.58 -33.21 4.99
CA ASP A 87 0.72 -32.84 5.50
C ASP A 87 1.59 -31.88 4.67
N PHE A 88 1.24 -31.52 3.44
CA PHE A 88 2.11 -30.59 2.67
C PHE A 88 1.39 -29.39 2.02
N LEU A 89 0.07 -29.25 2.10
CA LEU A 89 -0.69 -28.33 1.25
C LEU A 89 -1.77 -27.49 1.97
N GLY A 90 -1.63 -27.19 3.24
CA GLY A 90 -2.46 -26.19 3.94
C GLY A 90 -2.00 -24.74 3.71
N LEU A 91 -1.13 -24.48 2.75
CA LEU A 91 -0.43 -23.24 2.58
C LEU A 91 -0.95 -22.47 1.37
N PHE A 92 -1.71 -21.40 1.63
CA PHE A 92 -1.95 -20.39 0.61
C PHE A 92 -0.61 -19.85 0.07
N ARG A 93 -0.48 -19.81 -1.23
CA ARG A 93 0.64 -19.14 -1.90
C ARG A 93 0.11 -18.26 -3.01
N VAL A 94 0.42 -16.96 -2.94
CA VAL A 94 0.09 -16.04 -4.03
C VAL A 94 0.72 -16.57 -5.32
N GLN A 95 -0.12 -16.80 -6.34
CA GLN A 95 0.30 -17.17 -7.68
C GLN A 95 -0.16 -16.12 -8.71
N LYS A 96 -1.22 -15.40 -8.39
CA LYS A 96 -1.84 -14.39 -9.25
C LYS A 96 -2.13 -13.12 -8.45
N PHE A 97 -2.24 -12.02 -9.17
CA PHE A 97 -2.71 -10.74 -8.65
C PHE A 97 -4.01 -10.36 -9.36
N ALA A 98 -5.01 -9.93 -8.59
CA ALA A 98 -6.26 -9.37 -9.10
C ALA A 98 -6.33 -7.89 -8.72
N PRO A 99 -5.89 -6.96 -9.57
CA PRO A 99 -5.98 -5.54 -9.28
C PRO A 99 -7.44 -5.07 -9.35
N ILE A 100 -7.91 -4.40 -8.31
CA ILE A 100 -9.24 -3.80 -8.24
C ILE A 100 -9.08 -2.29 -8.11
N SER A 101 -9.65 -1.56 -9.06
CA SER A 101 -9.65 -0.09 -9.03
C SER A 101 -10.57 0.43 -7.93
N VAL A 102 -10.02 1.23 -7.01
CA VAL A 102 -10.76 1.82 -5.89
C VAL A 102 -10.97 3.31 -6.14
N SER A 103 -12.23 3.75 -6.13
CA SER A 103 -12.59 5.14 -6.37
C SER A 103 -12.27 6.03 -5.16
N PRO A 104 -12.13 7.37 -5.34
CA PRO A 104 -11.97 8.30 -4.23
C PRO A 104 -13.10 8.23 -3.20
N GLN A 105 -14.33 7.96 -3.65
CA GLN A 105 -15.48 7.81 -2.77
C GLN A 105 -15.36 6.59 -1.86
N GLN A 106 -14.93 5.45 -2.41
CA GLN A 106 -14.65 4.27 -1.62
C GLN A 106 -13.53 4.52 -0.61
N LEU A 107 -12.43 5.15 -1.03
CA LEU A 107 -11.34 5.48 -0.10
C LEU A 107 -11.81 6.36 1.04
N ALA A 108 -12.60 7.40 0.76
CA ALA A 108 -13.17 8.28 1.79
C ALA A 108 -14.12 7.52 2.73
N MET A 109 -14.94 6.62 2.20
CA MET A 109 -15.82 5.76 3.00
C MET A 109 -15.00 4.85 3.92
N LEU A 110 -13.94 4.23 3.41
CA LEU A 110 -13.06 3.36 4.19
C LEU A 110 -12.33 4.15 5.29
N GLU A 111 -11.87 5.38 5.00
CA GLU A 111 -11.31 6.28 6.00
C GLU A 111 -12.33 6.63 7.09
N GLN A 112 -13.58 6.92 6.71
CA GLN A 112 -14.65 7.23 7.66
C GLN A 112 -14.98 6.03 8.57
N ILE A 113 -15.05 4.80 8.03
CA ILE A 113 -15.23 3.57 8.80
C ILE A 113 -14.09 3.40 9.80
N ALA A 114 -12.86 3.66 9.35
CA ALA A 114 -11.67 3.63 10.18
C ALA A 114 -11.69 4.66 11.32
N GLU A 115 -12.12 5.89 11.02
CA GLU A 115 -12.24 6.97 12.02
C GLU A 115 -13.32 6.66 13.08
N GLN A 116 -14.33 5.88 12.74
CA GLN A 116 -15.34 5.38 13.70
C GLN A 116 -14.79 4.28 14.63
N GLY A 117 -13.55 3.82 14.39
CA GLY A 117 -12.93 2.74 15.18
C GLY A 117 -13.57 1.38 14.92
N LEU A 118 -14.31 1.23 13.83
CA LEU A 118 -14.88 -0.06 13.42
C LEU A 118 -13.75 -0.97 12.92
N VAL A 119 -13.53 -2.06 13.63
CA VAL A 119 -12.59 -3.12 13.27
C VAL A 119 -13.33 -4.45 13.25
N PRO A 120 -13.07 -5.35 12.29
CA PRO A 120 -13.84 -6.57 12.12
C PRO A 120 -13.61 -7.62 13.23
N GLY A 121 -12.72 -7.35 14.17
CA GLY A 121 -12.39 -8.25 15.26
C GLY A 121 -11.22 -7.77 16.11
N GLU A 122 -10.76 -8.63 16.99
CA GLU A 122 -9.59 -8.40 17.83
C GLU A 122 -8.34 -8.91 17.12
N LEU A 123 -7.38 -8.02 16.85
CA LEU A 123 -6.10 -8.37 16.25
C LEU A 123 -5.03 -8.53 17.35
N THR A 124 -4.44 -9.71 17.43
CA THR A 124 -3.27 -9.98 18.27
C THR A 124 -2.06 -10.24 17.36
N MET A 125 -0.91 -9.65 17.69
CA MET A 125 0.34 -9.84 16.97
C MET A 125 1.35 -10.52 17.89
N ASP A 126 2.01 -11.56 17.38
CA ASP A 126 3.01 -12.31 18.16
C ASP A 126 4.33 -11.52 18.30
N GLN A 127 4.56 -10.58 17.41
CA GLN A 127 5.74 -9.72 17.43
C GLN A 127 5.36 -8.28 17.10
N GLU A 128 5.96 -7.34 17.83
CA GLU A 128 5.90 -5.94 17.45
C GLU A 128 6.70 -5.70 16.17
N ALA A 129 6.21 -4.77 15.33
CA ALA A 129 6.92 -4.37 14.13
C ALA A 129 8.31 -3.84 14.51
N THR A 130 9.36 -4.50 14.02
CA THR A 130 10.74 -4.08 14.23
C THR A 130 11.17 -3.07 13.17
N GLU A 131 12.12 -2.21 13.51
CA GLU A 131 12.73 -1.32 12.52
C GLU A 131 13.53 -2.13 11.49
N PRO A 132 13.52 -1.72 10.20
CA PRO A 132 14.33 -2.36 9.16
C PRO A 132 15.81 -2.35 9.54
N GLN A 133 16.47 -3.49 9.43
CA GLN A 133 17.87 -3.67 9.74
C GLN A 133 18.73 -3.59 8.47
N LYS A 134 19.74 -2.73 8.48
CA LYS A 134 20.74 -2.69 7.41
C LYS A 134 21.71 -3.85 7.57
N VAL A 135 21.95 -4.59 6.48
CA VAL A 135 22.92 -5.68 6.43
C VAL A 135 23.99 -5.43 5.34
N GLU A 136 25.14 -6.05 5.47
CA GLU A 136 26.29 -5.76 4.62
C GLU A 136 26.36 -6.63 3.35
N SER A 137 25.60 -7.73 3.29
CA SER A 137 25.64 -8.65 2.15
C SER A 137 24.32 -9.38 1.97
N LEU A 138 24.11 -9.96 0.78
CA LEU A 138 22.97 -10.83 0.49
C LEU A 138 22.98 -12.11 1.33
N ASP A 139 24.15 -12.65 1.67
CA ASP A 139 24.25 -13.81 2.56
C ASP A 139 23.78 -13.46 3.97
N ALA A 140 24.14 -12.26 4.47
CA ALA A 140 23.63 -11.76 5.75
C ALA A 140 22.12 -11.52 5.70
N ALA A 141 21.60 -10.99 4.58
CA ALA A 141 20.18 -10.84 4.36
C ALA A 141 19.47 -12.19 4.35
N ALA A 142 20.01 -13.18 3.64
CA ALA A 142 19.46 -14.53 3.59
C ALA A 142 19.41 -15.19 4.98
N ALA A 143 20.46 -15.03 5.77
CA ALA A 143 20.50 -15.55 7.13
C ALA A 143 19.46 -14.91 8.05
N SER A 144 19.20 -13.59 7.88
CA SER A 144 18.24 -12.86 8.69
C SER A 144 16.79 -13.06 8.22
N ALA A 145 16.56 -13.14 6.90
CA ALA A 145 15.23 -13.25 6.32
C ALA A 145 14.72 -14.69 6.17
N GLY A 146 15.61 -15.69 6.27
CA GLY A 146 15.26 -17.11 6.15
C GLY A 146 15.01 -17.59 4.71
N PHE A 147 15.32 -16.78 3.70
CA PHE A 147 15.29 -17.16 2.29
C PHE A 147 16.45 -16.52 1.53
N PHE A 148 16.81 -17.05 0.36
CA PHE A 148 17.87 -16.49 -0.47
C PHE A 148 17.32 -15.44 -1.43
N PRO A 149 17.62 -14.13 -1.22
CA PRO A 149 17.16 -13.08 -2.12
C PRO A 149 17.93 -13.13 -3.44
N ARG A 150 17.22 -12.94 -4.56
CA ARG A 150 17.81 -12.72 -5.88
C ARG A 150 18.30 -11.28 -6.00
N SER A 151 19.19 -10.99 -6.96
CA SER A 151 19.71 -9.64 -7.16
C SER A 151 19.87 -9.30 -8.64
N LEU A 152 19.91 -8.01 -8.94
CA LEU A 152 20.14 -7.45 -10.28
C LEU A 152 21.65 -7.35 -10.54
N THR A 153 22.27 -8.48 -10.88
CA THR A 153 23.73 -8.56 -11.04
C THR A 153 24.29 -7.67 -12.15
N ASN A 154 23.47 -7.26 -13.11
CA ASN A 154 23.80 -6.31 -14.17
C ASN A 154 23.96 -4.85 -13.69
N LEU A 155 23.44 -4.51 -12.51
CA LEU A 155 23.59 -3.20 -11.87
C LEU A 155 24.76 -3.19 -10.85
N GLY A 156 25.47 -4.30 -10.69
CA GLY A 156 26.50 -4.45 -9.67
C GLY A 156 25.93 -4.68 -8.26
N GLN A 157 26.74 -4.37 -7.26
CA GLN A 157 26.32 -4.53 -5.86
C GLN A 157 25.32 -3.44 -5.47
N PRO A 158 24.25 -3.77 -4.71
CA PRO A 158 23.35 -2.76 -4.16
C PRO A 158 24.08 -1.88 -3.13
N GLU A 159 23.75 -0.59 -3.09
CA GLU A 159 24.27 0.35 -2.09
C GLU A 159 23.73 0.08 -0.69
N ASN A 160 22.48 -0.33 -0.63
CA ASN A 160 21.86 -0.70 0.63
C ASN A 160 21.08 -2.00 0.49
N ILE A 161 21.19 -2.80 1.54
CA ILE A 161 20.38 -4.00 1.73
C ILE A 161 19.74 -3.87 3.10
N MET A 162 18.42 -3.88 3.13
CA MET A 162 17.63 -3.80 4.35
C MET A 162 16.83 -5.08 4.53
N VAL A 163 16.72 -5.55 5.75
CA VAL A 163 15.85 -6.66 6.11
C VAL A 163 14.79 -6.16 7.07
N MET A 164 13.52 -6.38 6.73
CA MET A 164 12.40 -6.15 7.62
C MET A 164 11.92 -7.50 8.15
N ALA A 165 11.80 -7.63 9.45
CA ALA A 165 11.33 -8.87 10.05
C ALA A 165 9.87 -9.14 9.66
N GLY A 166 9.53 -10.42 9.50
CA GLY A 166 8.16 -10.87 9.39
C GLY A 166 7.47 -10.93 10.76
N GLY A 167 6.23 -11.40 10.76
CA GLY A 167 5.45 -11.60 11.98
C GLY A 167 4.23 -12.46 11.72
N THR A 168 3.66 -12.98 12.79
CA THR A 168 2.35 -13.66 12.77
C THR A 168 1.33 -12.83 13.51
N GLY A 169 0.13 -12.79 12.97
CA GLY A 169 -1.01 -12.11 13.55
C GLY A 169 -2.24 -13.01 13.54
N ARG A 170 -3.05 -12.91 14.58
CA ARG A 170 -4.35 -13.57 14.68
C ARG A 170 -5.44 -12.53 14.76
N LEU A 171 -6.42 -12.62 13.89
CA LEU A 171 -7.67 -11.89 14.02
C LEU A 171 -8.74 -12.82 14.55
N THR A 172 -9.30 -12.49 15.69
CA THR A 172 -10.54 -13.14 16.17
C THR A 172 -11.71 -12.31 15.67
N VAL A 173 -12.52 -12.89 14.78
CA VAL A 173 -13.62 -12.19 14.12
C VAL A 173 -14.68 -11.78 15.14
N ASN A 174 -15.09 -10.52 15.12
CA ASN A 174 -16.31 -10.02 15.76
C ASN A 174 -17.36 -9.78 14.67
N LEU A 175 -18.29 -10.70 14.52
CA LEU A 175 -19.28 -10.67 13.45
C LEU A 175 -20.17 -9.42 13.51
N ALA A 176 -20.50 -8.95 14.72
CA ALA A 176 -21.31 -7.74 14.88
C ALA A 176 -20.58 -6.51 14.30
N ASN A 177 -19.31 -6.36 14.61
CA ASN A 177 -18.49 -5.29 14.06
C ASN A 177 -18.25 -5.44 12.54
N ALA A 178 -17.99 -6.66 12.08
CA ALA A 178 -17.81 -6.94 10.65
C ALA A 178 -19.09 -6.57 9.86
N ARG A 179 -20.25 -6.95 10.37
CA ARG A 179 -21.55 -6.57 9.79
C ARG A 179 -21.81 -5.07 9.86
N ALA A 180 -21.42 -4.40 10.94
CA ALA A 180 -21.51 -2.94 11.03
C ALA A 180 -20.63 -2.22 9.99
N ILE A 181 -19.47 -2.78 9.64
CA ILE A 181 -18.61 -2.28 8.54
C ILE A 181 -19.35 -2.42 7.21
N LEU A 182 -19.96 -3.57 6.92
CA LEU A 182 -20.75 -3.77 5.69
C LEU A 182 -21.92 -2.79 5.63
N GLU A 183 -22.67 -2.63 6.72
CA GLU A 183 -23.79 -1.71 6.81
C GLU A 183 -23.35 -0.26 6.58
N ALA A 184 -22.23 0.17 7.19
CA ALA A 184 -21.64 1.48 6.98
C ALA A 184 -21.21 1.70 5.52
N ALA A 185 -20.82 0.64 4.82
CA ALA A 185 -20.50 0.64 3.40
C ALA A 185 -21.74 0.51 2.49
N GLY A 186 -22.96 0.37 3.05
CA GLY A 186 -24.20 0.18 2.29
C GLY A 186 -24.35 -1.22 1.70
N ILE A 187 -23.65 -2.21 2.25
CA ILE A 187 -23.66 -3.62 1.83
C ILE A 187 -24.54 -4.42 2.78
N ASP A 188 -25.22 -5.44 2.25
CA ASP A 188 -26.05 -6.33 3.08
C ASP A 188 -25.21 -7.04 4.16
N PRO A 189 -25.43 -6.75 5.46
CA PRO A 189 -24.66 -7.38 6.53
C PRO A 189 -24.91 -8.90 6.64
N LEU A 190 -26.02 -9.40 6.11
CA LEU A 190 -26.34 -10.84 6.11
C LEU A 190 -25.51 -11.64 5.10
N LEU A 191 -24.73 -10.97 4.26
CA LEU A 191 -23.73 -11.61 3.40
C LEU A 191 -22.70 -12.42 4.24
N LEU A 192 -22.37 -11.94 5.45
CA LEU A 192 -21.48 -12.66 6.36
C LEU A 192 -22.28 -13.69 7.19
N PRO A 193 -21.95 -14.99 7.12
CA PRO A 193 -22.65 -16.04 7.84
C PRO A 193 -22.38 -15.99 9.36
N ASP A 194 -23.35 -16.50 10.15
CA ASP A 194 -23.25 -16.51 11.62
C ASP A 194 -22.09 -17.37 12.14
N SER A 195 -21.65 -18.35 11.35
CA SER A 195 -20.52 -19.23 11.69
C SER A 195 -19.17 -18.50 11.80
N LEU A 196 -19.08 -17.27 11.31
CA LEU A 196 -17.84 -16.45 11.39
C LEU A 196 -17.56 -15.89 12.79
N ASP A 197 -18.58 -15.80 13.67
CA ASP A 197 -18.40 -15.15 14.95
C ASP A 197 -17.42 -15.91 15.86
N GLY A 198 -16.43 -15.18 16.38
CA GLY A 198 -15.39 -15.74 17.23
C GLY A 198 -14.35 -16.62 16.52
N GLN A 199 -14.45 -16.77 15.20
CA GLN A 199 -13.48 -17.58 14.45
C GLN A 199 -12.10 -16.90 14.38
N PRO A 200 -11.00 -17.64 14.57
CA PRO A 200 -9.67 -17.14 14.42
C PRO A 200 -9.24 -17.21 12.95
N VAL A 201 -8.55 -16.17 12.50
CA VAL A 201 -7.84 -16.16 11.22
C VAL A 201 -6.39 -15.82 11.49
N ASP A 202 -5.51 -16.71 11.14
CA ASP A 202 -4.08 -16.55 11.34
C ASP A 202 -3.41 -16.09 10.05
N ALA A 203 -2.55 -15.07 10.15
CA ALA A 203 -1.79 -14.56 9.04
C ALA A 203 -0.29 -14.56 9.37
N THR A 204 0.53 -15.11 8.47
CA THR A 204 1.97 -15.08 8.55
C THR A 204 2.52 -14.21 7.43
N ILE A 205 3.23 -13.15 7.80
CA ILE A 205 3.99 -12.30 6.89
C ILE A 205 5.46 -12.62 7.11
N TYR A 206 6.14 -13.03 6.05
CA TYR A 206 7.56 -13.37 6.14
C TYR A 206 8.43 -12.12 6.08
N ALA A 207 9.69 -12.28 6.50
CA ALA A 207 10.66 -11.22 6.38
C ALA A 207 10.82 -10.77 4.92
N SER A 208 11.03 -9.47 4.70
CA SER A 208 11.35 -8.93 3.39
C SER A 208 12.81 -8.49 3.30
N VAL A 209 13.33 -8.53 2.06
CA VAL A 209 14.66 -8.01 1.73
C VAL A 209 14.49 -6.92 0.68
N ASP A 210 14.95 -5.73 1.03
CA ASP A 210 14.95 -4.55 0.18
C ASP A 210 16.37 -4.23 -0.28
N GLN A 211 16.58 -4.18 -1.59
CA GLN A 211 17.84 -3.81 -2.21
C GLN A 211 17.68 -2.47 -2.94
N SER A 212 18.62 -1.56 -2.81
CA SER A 212 18.63 -0.29 -3.56
C SER A 212 19.98 -0.02 -4.20
N TRP A 213 19.95 0.54 -5.41
CA TRP A 213 21.12 0.89 -6.21
C TRP A 213 21.25 2.41 -6.41
N ALA A 214 22.46 2.85 -6.78
CA ALA A 214 22.80 4.27 -6.97
C ALA A 214 21.96 4.99 -8.02
N ASP A 215 21.45 4.26 -9.01
CA ASP A 215 20.60 4.80 -10.08
C ASP A 215 19.15 5.01 -9.67
N GLY A 216 18.78 4.66 -8.42
CA GLY A 216 17.42 4.74 -7.89
C GLY A 216 16.59 3.48 -8.13
N THR A 217 17.17 2.43 -8.68
CA THR A 217 16.53 1.11 -8.78
C THR A 217 16.35 0.50 -7.40
N MET A 218 15.21 -0.15 -7.18
CA MET A 218 14.88 -0.82 -5.93
C MET A 218 14.15 -2.11 -6.20
N LEU A 219 14.52 -3.13 -5.44
CA LEU A 219 13.94 -4.47 -5.49
C LEU A 219 13.59 -4.92 -4.08
N MET A 220 12.31 -5.10 -3.81
CA MET A 220 11.79 -5.73 -2.59
C MET A 220 11.41 -7.16 -2.90
N GLN A 221 11.70 -8.05 -1.98
CA GLN A 221 11.39 -9.48 -2.07
C GLN A 221 10.89 -9.98 -0.72
N THR A 222 9.84 -10.79 -0.73
CA THR A 222 9.32 -11.47 0.45
C THR A 222 8.69 -12.79 0.03
N PRO A 223 8.86 -13.88 0.78
CA PRO A 223 8.06 -15.07 0.56
C PRO A 223 6.57 -14.73 0.60
N SER A 224 5.77 -15.41 -0.21
CA SER A 224 4.32 -15.21 -0.24
C SER A 224 3.73 -15.30 1.16
N PRO A 225 2.91 -14.33 1.58
CA PRO A 225 2.23 -14.40 2.87
C PRO A 225 1.35 -15.64 2.94
N GLN A 226 1.10 -16.08 4.16
CA GLN A 226 0.32 -17.27 4.48
C GLN A 226 -0.86 -16.88 5.34
N ILE A 227 -2.03 -17.46 5.05
CA ILE A 227 -3.23 -17.22 5.84
C ILE A 227 -3.91 -18.54 6.08
N ASP A 228 -4.24 -18.81 7.34
CA ASP A 228 -4.97 -19.97 7.76
C ASP A 228 -6.38 -19.56 8.18
N TYR A 229 -7.37 -20.16 7.54
CA TYR A 229 -8.80 -19.91 7.77
C TYR A 229 -9.44 -21.03 8.54
N PRO A 230 -10.54 -20.73 9.26
CA PRO A 230 -11.38 -21.76 9.84
C PRO A 230 -12.00 -22.65 8.77
N ASP A 231 -12.10 -23.93 9.09
CA ASP A 231 -12.57 -24.98 8.16
C ASP A 231 -14.02 -24.78 7.62
N ASP A 232 -14.85 -24.04 8.34
CA ASP A 232 -16.28 -23.88 8.04
C ASP A 232 -16.62 -22.55 7.34
N VAL A 233 -15.61 -21.83 6.86
CA VAL A 233 -15.78 -20.53 6.20
C VAL A 233 -15.67 -20.66 4.68
N ASP A 234 -16.75 -20.29 3.97
CA ASP A 234 -16.70 -20.19 2.50
C ASP A 234 -16.00 -18.89 2.07
N PRO A 235 -14.91 -18.95 1.36
CA PRO A 235 -14.12 -17.81 0.93
C PRO A 235 -14.78 -16.98 -0.13
N THR A 236 -15.54 -17.63 -0.98
CA THR A 236 -16.26 -16.96 -2.05
C THR A 236 -17.18 -15.89 -1.47
N VAL A 237 -17.85 -16.19 -0.36
CA VAL A 237 -18.71 -15.23 0.35
C VAL A 237 -17.90 -14.07 0.95
N LEU A 238 -16.74 -14.38 1.55
CA LEU A 238 -15.86 -13.34 2.08
C LEU A 238 -15.27 -12.48 0.96
N GLY A 239 -14.90 -13.13 -0.15
CA GLY A 239 -14.41 -12.46 -1.34
C GLY A 239 -15.45 -11.54 -1.96
N GLU A 240 -16.70 -11.97 -2.05
CA GLU A 240 -17.81 -11.16 -2.51
C GLU A 240 -18.00 -9.92 -1.62
N ALA A 241 -18.01 -10.09 -0.29
CA ALA A 241 -18.09 -8.98 0.65
C ALA A 241 -16.93 -7.99 0.46
N LEU A 242 -15.71 -8.51 0.32
CA LEU A 242 -14.53 -7.70 0.04
C LEU A 242 -14.66 -6.91 -1.26
N LEU A 243 -15.05 -7.54 -2.35
CA LEU A 243 -15.20 -6.88 -3.66
C LEU A 243 -16.25 -5.78 -3.61
N GLN A 244 -17.36 -5.98 -2.87
CA GLN A 244 -18.37 -4.93 -2.65
C GLN A 244 -17.79 -3.78 -1.81
N ILE A 245 -17.03 -4.06 -0.75
CA ILE A 245 -16.32 -3.01 0.03
C ILE A 245 -15.37 -2.21 -0.86
N LEU A 246 -14.71 -2.84 -1.82
CA LEU A 246 -13.83 -2.19 -2.79
C LEU A 246 -14.60 -1.42 -3.90
N GLY A 247 -15.94 -1.52 -3.92
CA GLY A 247 -16.82 -0.70 -4.73
C GLY A 247 -17.41 -1.36 -5.95
N LEU A 248 -17.33 -2.68 -6.08
CA LEU A 248 -18.07 -3.41 -7.10
C LEU A 248 -19.55 -3.47 -6.72
N SER A 249 -20.43 -3.47 -7.72
CA SER A 249 -21.85 -3.76 -7.49
C SER A 249 -22.03 -5.21 -6.99
N PRO A 250 -23.15 -5.53 -6.31
CA PRO A 250 -23.40 -6.88 -5.84
C PRO A 250 -23.30 -7.94 -6.93
N GLU A 251 -23.82 -7.64 -8.13
CA GLU A 251 -23.79 -8.56 -9.26
C GLU A 251 -22.37 -8.78 -9.79
N GLU A 252 -21.58 -7.71 -9.91
CA GLU A 252 -20.17 -7.78 -10.35
C GLU A 252 -19.32 -8.50 -9.31
N ALA A 253 -19.50 -8.17 -8.03
CA ALA A 253 -18.77 -8.80 -6.92
C ALA A 253 -19.07 -10.30 -6.86
N HIS A 254 -20.34 -10.68 -6.97
CA HIS A 254 -20.75 -12.09 -6.99
C HIS A 254 -20.11 -12.85 -8.18
N ALA A 255 -20.24 -12.31 -9.40
CA ALA A 255 -19.66 -12.93 -10.58
C ALA A 255 -18.13 -13.09 -10.46
N MET A 256 -17.44 -12.02 -10.06
CA MET A 256 -15.99 -12.03 -9.92
C MET A 256 -15.52 -12.96 -8.79
N ALA A 257 -16.27 -13.01 -7.66
CA ALA A 257 -15.96 -13.90 -6.55
C ALA A 257 -16.00 -15.38 -6.94
N GLN A 258 -16.86 -15.76 -7.89
CA GLN A 258 -16.92 -17.13 -8.42
C GLN A 258 -15.78 -17.46 -9.40
N GLU A 259 -15.19 -16.45 -10.05
CA GLU A 259 -14.10 -16.63 -11.01
C GLU A 259 -12.72 -16.61 -10.37
N ILE A 260 -12.57 -15.94 -9.22
CA ILE A 260 -11.31 -15.84 -8.50
C ILE A 260 -11.00 -17.16 -7.79
N ASP A 261 -9.83 -17.70 -8.05
CA ASP A 261 -9.26 -18.75 -7.20
C ASP A 261 -8.70 -18.11 -5.92
N TRP A 262 -9.52 -18.07 -4.90
CA TRP A 262 -9.21 -17.46 -3.62
C TRP A 262 -8.08 -18.16 -2.86
N THR A 263 -7.65 -19.35 -3.29
CA THR A 263 -6.53 -20.08 -2.69
C THR A 263 -5.17 -19.61 -3.19
N SER A 264 -5.14 -18.87 -4.30
CA SER A 264 -3.89 -18.50 -4.97
C SER A 264 -3.85 -17.07 -5.52
N THR A 265 -4.95 -16.31 -5.39
CA THR A 265 -5.05 -14.95 -5.94
C THR A 265 -5.01 -13.89 -4.85
N LEU A 266 -4.06 -12.96 -4.93
CA LEU A 266 -4.01 -11.77 -4.09
C LEU A 266 -4.78 -10.63 -4.75
N VAL A 267 -5.87 -10.19 -4.12
CA VAL A 267 -6.58 -8.97 -4.53
C VAL A 267 -5.76 -7.75 -4.13
N VAL A 268 -5.50 -6.87 -5.09
CA VAL A 268 -4.71 -5.65 -4.90
C VAL A 268 -5.60 -4.43 -5.14
N PRO A 269 -6.03 -3.71 -4.10
CA PRO A 269 -6.78 -2.47 -4.26
C PRO A 269 -5.86 -1.37 -4.81
N VAL A 270 -6.22 -0.81 -5.97
CA VAL A 270 -5.45 0.24 -6.65
C VAL A 270 -6.24 1.54 -6.63
N PRO A 271 -5.80 2.56 -5.86
CA PRO A 271 -6.45 3.87 -5.84
C PRO A 271 -6.39 4.54 -7.22
N GLN A 272 -7.54 4.79 -7.82
CA GLN A 272 -7.67 5.37 -9.17
C GLN A 272 -7.04 6.76 -9.30
N THR A 273 -6.92 7.51 -8.20
CA THR A 273 -6.29 8.83 -8.18
C THR A 273 -4.76 8.80 -8.09
N ALA A 274 -4.19 7.66 -7.73
CA ALA A 274 -2.76 7.53 -7.52
C ALA A 274 -2.08 6.69 -8.60
N PHE A 275 -2.74 5.61 -9.05
CA PHE A 275 -2.14 4.65 -9.96
C PHE A 275 -3.11 4.18 -11.04
N THR A 276 -2.52 3.84 -12.20
CA THR A 276 -3.11 2.95 -13.20
C THR A 276 -2.36 1.61 -13.17
N PHE A 277 -2.98 0.55 -13.67
CA PHE A 277 -2.34 -0.76 -13.74
C PHE A 277 -2.58 -1.43 -15.09
N SER A 278 -1.67 -2.33 -15.42
CA SER A 278 -1.80 -3.23 -16.56
C SER A 278 -1.20 -4.58 -16.24
N GLU A 279 -1.78 -5.64 -16.78
CA GLU A 279 -1.18 -6.98 -16.71
C GLU A 279 0.03 -7.05 -17.64
N VAL A 280 1.10 -7.68 -17.14
CA VAL A 280 2.37 -7.86 -17.87
C VAL A 280 2.93 -9.24 -17.61
N THR A 281 3.78 -9.73 -18.52
CA THR A 281 4.60 -10.91 -18.25
C THR A 281 5.95 -10.46 -17.71
N VAL A 282 6.31 -10.92 -16.52
CA VAL A 282 7.54 -10.56 -15.81
C VAL A 282 8.28 -11.83 -15.42
N ASP A 283 9.55 -11.95 -15.78
CA ASP A 283 10.38 -13.11 -15.42
C ASP A 283 9.71 -14.46 -15.77
N GLY A 284 8.94 -14.47 -16.88
CA GLY A 284 8.21 -15.64 -17.38
C GLY A 284 6.90 -15.97 -16.64
N THR A 285 6.44 -15.12 -15.72
CA THR A 285 5.17 -15.30 -14.99
C THR A 285 4.23 -14.12 -15.23
N SER A 286 2.94 -14.27 -14.93
CA SER A 286 2.00 -13.16 -14.91
C SER A 286 2.33 -12.23 -13.75
N GLY A 287 2.31 -10.93 -14.03
CA GLY A 287 2.54 -9.87 -13.07
C GLY A 287 1.75 -8.62 -13.42
N MET A 288 1.96 -7.56 -12.68
CA MET A 288 1.26 -6.30 -12.80
C MET A 288 2.27 -5.14 -12.87
N ALA A 289 2.06 -4.24 -13.81
CA ALA A 289 2.70 -2.94 -13.83
C ALA A 289 1.76 -1.91 -13.21
N LEU A 290 2.24 -1.21 -12.18
CA LEU A 290 1.58 -0.08 -11.53
C LEU A 290 2.24 1.21 -11.99
N THR A 291 1.48 2.16 -12.51
CA THR A 291 2.01 3.44 -12.99
C THR A 291 1.38 4.58 -12.20
N SER A 292 2.22 5.37 -11.55
CA SER A 292 1.80 6.58 -10.82
C SER A 292 1.27 7.62 -11.79
N ILE A 293 0.09 8.17 -11.49
CA ILE A 293 -0.54 9.23 -12.29
C ILE A 293 0.19 10.57 -12.09
N GLN A 294 0.84 10.78 -10.94
CA GLN A 294 1.46 12.06 -10.59
C GLN A 294 2.78 12.31 -11.32
N ASP A 295 3.62 11.32 -11.43
CA ASP A 295 4.97 11.44 -11.97
C ASP A 295 5.28 10.44 -13.09
N GLY A 296 4.33 9.57 -13.43
CA GLY A 296 4.48 8.56 -14.48
C GLY A 296 5.48 7.45 -14.13
N GLN A 297 5.97 7.42 -12.89
CA GLN A 297 6.84 6.32 -12.47
C GLN A 297 6.04 5.04 -12.35
N SER A 298 6.62 3.93 -12.75
CA SER A 298 5.98 2.64 -12.62
C SER A 298 6.79 1.67 -11.79
N GLY A 299 6.07 0.71 -11.18
CA GLY A 299 6.65 -0.44 -10.50
C GLY A 299 6.08 -1.73 -11.09
N LEU A 300 6.83 -2.80 -11.00
CA LEU A 300 6.40 -4.15 -11.35
C LEU A 300 6.16 -4.95 -10.08
N VAL A 301 5.05 -5.69 -10.05
CA VAL A 301 4.73 -6.67 -9.00
C VAL A 301 4.52 -8.01 -9.66
N TRP A 302 5.21 -9.03 -9.19
CA TRP A 302 5.00 -10.41 -9.65
C TRP A 302 5.35 -11.41 -8.57
N GLN A 303 4.95 -12.65 -8.81
CA GLN A 303 5.30 -13.77 -7.96
C GLN A 303 6.05 -14.82 -8.79
N LYS A 304 7.13 -15.37 -8.24
CA LYS A 304 7.85 -16.49 -8.81
C LYS A 304 8.44 -17.37 -7.71
N ASP A 305 8.28 -18.67 -7.85
CA ASP A 305 8.84 -19.69 -6.95
C ASP A 305 8.47 -19.45 -5.47
N GLY A 306 7.27 -18.97 -5.19
CA GLY A 306 6.79 -18.70 -3.84
C GLY A 306 7.29 -17.39 -3.23
N VAL A 307 7.98 -16.53 -4.00
CA VAL A 307 8.44 -15.20 -3.58
C VAL A 307 7.70 -14.13 -4.36
N VAL A 308 7.21 -13.12 -3.68
CA VAL A 308 6.64 -11.90 -4.23
C VAL A 308 7.75 -10.88 -4.40
N TYR A 309 7.79 -10.27 -5.57
CA TYR A 309 8.76 -9.25 -5.96
C TYR A 309 8.07 -7.93 -6.24
N PHE A 310 8.72 -6.85 -5.86
CA PHE A 310 8.37 -5.51 -6.25
C PHE A 310 9.62 -4.79 -6.76
N LEU A 311 9.59 -4.34 -8.03
CA LEU A 311 10.70 -3.67 -8.69
C LEU A 311 10.29 -2.27 -9.14
N THR A 312 11.06 -1.28 -8.73
CA THR A 312 11.02 0.07 -9.32
C THR A 312 12.39 0.42 -9.88
N ALA A 313 12.42 1.11 -11.00
CA ALA A 313 13.65 1.59 -11.63
C ALA A 313 13.35 2.83 -12.49
N PRO A 314 14.33 3.69 -12.77
CA PRO A 314 14.23 4.71 -13.80
C PRO A 314 13.93 4.10 -15.18
N GLY A 315 13.35 4.89 -16.09
CA GLY A 315 13.08 4.47 -17.46
C GLY A 315 11.63 4.02 -17.70
N SER A 316 11.42 3.25 -18.76
CA SER A 316 10.13 2.76 -19.18
C SER A 316 9.74 1.45 -18.49
N THR A 317 8.48 1.05 -18.62
CA THR A 317 8.03 -0.29 -18.16
C THR A 317 8.80 -1.40 -18.87
N GLU A 318 9.12 -1.23 -20.16
CA GLU A 318 9.91 -2.22 -20.91
C GLU A 318 11.35 -2.38 -20.36
N ASP A 319 11.97 -1.27 -19.92
CA ASP A 319 13.30 -1.34 -19.30
C ASP A 319 13.26 -2.10 -17.97
N ARG A 320 12.20 -1.91 -17.17
CA ARG A 320 12.00 -2.67 -15.93
C ARG A 320 11.72 -4.15 -16.18
N LEU A 321 10.97 -4.50 -17.21
CA LEU A 321 10.77 -5.91 -17.61
C LEU A 321 12.09 -6.58 -17.93
N LYS A 322 12.97 -5.90 -18.70
CA LYS A 322 14.33 -6.41 -19.00
C LYS A 322 15.19 -6.56 -17.73
N LEU A 323 15.04 -5.64 -16.76
CA LEU A 323 15.72 -5.76 -15.47
C LEU A 323 15.19 -6.98 -14.68
N ALA A 324 13.88 -7.16 -14.62
CA ALA A 324 13.27 -8.30 -13.93
C ALA A 324 13.71 -9.64 -14.54
N ASP A 325 13.81 -9.74 -15.87
CA ASP A 325 14.29 -10.93 -16.57
C ASP A 325 15.79 -11.23 -16.29
N ALA A 326 16.54 -10.22 -15.83
CA ALA A 326 17.97 -10.36 -15.49
C ALA A 326 18.23 -10.76 -14.02
N LEU A 327 17.18 -10.97 -13.22
CA LEU A 327 17.29 -11.41 -11.82
C LEU A 327 17.95 -12.79 -11.72
N LYS A 328 18.89 -12.93 -10.80
CA LYS A 328 19.63 -14.19 -10.53
C LYS A 328 19.66 -14.48 -9.05
#